data_f187da9c03d75ac928d5f11ccee0a124
#
_entry.id   f187da9c03d75ac928d5f11ccee0a124
#
_cell.length_a   1.000
_cell.length_b   1.000
_cell.length_c   1.000
_cell.angle_alpha   90.00
_cell.angle_beta   90.00
_cell.angle_gamma   90.00
#
_symmetry.space_group_name_H-M   'P 1'
#
loop_
_entity.id
_entity.type
_entity.pdbx_description
1 polymer ?
#
loop_
_entity_poly.entity_id
_entity_poly.type
_entity_poly.pdbx_seq_one_letter_code
_entity_poly.pdbx_strand_id
1 'polypeptide(L)'
;MNPFSRKLAEIFMAFAIEDNYSKEEILELYVNTSYFGDGYYGIKEACNGYLDKEPSEMDLNECTMMAGIPNAPSVYAPTKNPDLTKSRQEHVLETMVGNGYISQEEADEIINANT
;
A
#
# COMPACT_ATOMS: atom_id res chain seq x y z
N MET A 1 2.66 8.77 15.67
CA MET A 1 2.60 8.17 14.34
C MET A 1 3.31 9.07 13.34
N ASN A 2 4.27 8.56 12.59
CA ASN A 2 4.97 9.37 11.61
C ASN A 2 4.10 9.59 10.35
N PRO A 3 4.44 10.58 9.48
CA PRO A 3 3.63 10.88 8.28
C PRO A 3 3.43 9.70 7.33
N PHE A 4 4.43 8.84 7.18
CA PHE A 4 4.33 7.68 6.29
C PHE A 4 3.39 6.62 6.84
N SER A 5 3.47 6.36 8.14
CA SER A 5 2.54 5.43 8.79
C SER A 5 1.10 5.93 8.70
N ARG A 6 0.91 7.22 8.86
CA ARG A 6 -0.42 7.85 8.74
C ARG A 6 -0.96 7.71 7.32
N LYS A 7 -0.13 8.02 6.31
CA LYS A 7 -0.54 7.92 4.91
C LYS A 7 -0.87 6.47 4.55
N LEU A 8 -0.05 5.53 4.99
CA LEU A 8 -0.29 4.11 4.74
C LEU A 8 -1.60 3.66 5.39
N ALA A 9 -1.88 4.09 6.62
CA ALA A 9 -3.13 3.79 7.29
C ALA A 9 -4.33 4.35 6.53
N GLU A 10 -4.22 5.59 6.02
CA GLU A 10 -5.28 6.20 5.21
C GLU A 10 -5.57 5.38 3.95
N ILE A 11 -4.54 4.87 3.29
CA ILE A 11 -4.69 4.02 2.11
C ILE A 11 -5.46 2.75 2.46
N PHE A 12 -5.07 2.08 3.53
CA PHE A 12 -5.77 0.87 3.97
C PHE A 12 -7.20 1.15 4.42
N MET A 13 -7.45 2.28 5.07
CA MET A 13 -8.81 2.68 5.45
C MET A 13 -9.71 2.87 4.23
N ALA A 14 -9.17 3.48 3.19
CA ALA A 14 -9.93 3.73 1.96
C ALA A 14 -10.25 2.44 1.21
N PHE A 15 -9.45 1.41 1.38
CA PHE A 15 -9.44 0.29 0.46
C PHE A 15 -9.85 -1.05 1.08
N ALA A 16 -9.33 -1.37 2.23
CA ALA A 16 -9.44 -2.72 2.77
C ALA A 16 -10.39 -2.88 3.94
N ILE A 17 -10.67 -1.84 4.66
CA ILE A 17 -11.41 -1.92 5.92
C ILE A 17 -12.56 -0.93 5.93
N GLU A 18 -13.78 -1.46 6.02
CA GLU A 18 -15.01 -0.65 6.01
C GLU A 18 -15.44 -0.20 7.39
N ASP A 19 -14.70 -0.55 8.44
CA ASP A 19 -15.16 -0.44 9.80
C ASP A 19 -14.60 0.71 10.61
N ASN A 20 -15.06 0.77 11.86
CA ASN A 20 -14.80 1.83 12.82
C ASN A 20 -13.43 1.73 13.50
N TYR A 21 -12.42 1.28 12.77
CA TYR A 21 -11.07 1.21 13.31
C TYR A 21 -10.37 2.56 13.22
N SER A 22 -9.64 2.92 14.27
CA SER A 22 -8.78 4.10 14.24
C SER A 22 -7.56 3.85 13.36
N LYS A 23 -6.82 4.92 13.00
CA LYS A 23 -5.59 4.78 12.24
C LYS A 23 -4.57 3.92 12.98
N GLU A 24 -4.47 4.09 14.29
CA GLU A 24 -3.57 3.30 15.14
C GLU A 24 -3.92 1.82 15.11
N GLU A 25 -5.21 1.50 15.20
CA GLU A 25 -5.69 0.12 15.16
C GLU A 25 -5.38 -0.53 13.81
N ILE A 26 -5.57 0.19 12.71
CA ILE A 26 -5.26 -0.32 11.38
C ILE A 26 -3.77 -0.62 11.25
N LEU A 27 -2.91 0.26 11.76
CA LEU A 27 -1.48 0.02 11.75
C LEU A 27 -1.10 -1.22 12.56
N GLU A 28 -1.64 -1.37 13.75
CA GLU A 28 -1.29 -2.49 14.64
C GLU A 28 -1.91 -3.81 14.22
N LEU A 29 -3.20 -3.79 13.88
CA LEU A 29 -3.95 -5.02 13.62
C LEU A 29 -3.94 -5.47 12.17
N TYR A 30 -3.62 -4.57 11.25
CA TYR A 30 -3.66 -4.89 9.83
C TYR A 30 -2.29 -4.71 9.17
N VAL A 31 -1.76 -3.50 9.13
CA VAL A 31 -0.54 -3.20 8.39
C VAL A 31 0.68 -3.95 8.94
N ASN A 32 0.79 -4.03 10.28
CA ASN A 32 1.94 -4.67 10.91
C ASN A 32 1.86 -6.20 10.96
N THR A 33 0.72 -6.78 10.63
CA THR A 33 0.53 -8.23 10.71
C THR A 33 0.14 -8.89 9.39
N SER A 34 -0.27 -8.11 8.39
CA SER A 34 -0.68 -8.65 7.10
C SER A 34 0.46 -9.36 6.39
N TYR A 35 0.10 -10.38 5.63
CA TYR A 35 1.07 -11.07 4.79
C TYR A 35 1.24 -10.33 3.47
N PHE A 36 2.48 -10.03 3.11
CA PHE A 36 2.83 -9.32 1.87
C PHE A 36 3.46 -10.23 0.81
N GLY A 37 3.44 -11.54 0.99
CA GLY A 37 4.07 -12.47 0.07
C GLY A 37 5.54 -12.71 0.41
N ASP A 38 6.15 -13.69 -0.23
CA ASP A 38 7.56 -14.06 -0.08
C ASP A 38 8.05 -14.25 1.36
N GLY A 39 7.14 -14.64 2.27
CA GLY A 39 7.48 -14.84 3.67
C GLY A 39 7.47 -13.59 4.52
N TYR A 40 7.06 -12.44 3.97
CA TYR A 40 7.06 -11.17 4.68
C TYR A 40 5.73 -10.94 5.40
N TYR A 41 5.79 -10.91 6.72
CA TYR A 41 4.65 -10.56 7.58
C TYR A 41 4.85 -9.17 8.14
N GLY A 42 3.91 -8.29 7.86
CA GLY A 42 3.97 -6.90 8.30
C GLY A 42 4.72 -6.00 7.34
N ILE A 43 4.39 -4.70 7.42
CA ILE A 43 4.94 -3.70 6.50
C ILE A 43 6.46 -3.54 6.65
N LYS A 44 6.98 -3.69 7.85
CA LYS A 44 8.42 -3.51 8.06
C LYS A 44 9.23 -4.56 7.31
N GLU A 45 8.87 -5.84 7.46
CA GLU A 45 9.55 -6.91 6.75
C GLU A 45 9.40 -6.78 5.24
N ALA A 46 8.20 -6.49 4.78
CA ALA A 46 7.92 -6.36 3.36
C ALA A 46 8.68 -5.18 2.75
N CYS A 47 8.71 -4.05 3.43
CA CYS A 47 9.40 -2.87 2.96
C CYS A 47 10.91 -3.11 2.86
N ASN A 48 11.50 -3.71 3.88
CA ASN A 48 12.91 -4.06 3.86
C ASN A 48 13.22 -5.08 2.76
N GLY A 49 12.37 -6.08 2.61
CA GLY A 49 12.57 -7.16 1.63
C GLY A 49 12.39 -6.73 0.18
N TYR A 50 11.30 -6.03 -0.10
CA TYR A 50 11.00 -5.62 -1.49
C TYR A 50 11.73 -4.34 -1.91
N LEU A 51 11.91 -3.39 -1.00
CA LEU A 51 12.36 -2.04 -1.34
C LEU A 51 13.72 -1.68 -0.73
N ASP A 52 14.23 -2.52 0.16
CA ASP A 52 15.48 -2.27 0.88
C ASP A 52 15.49 -0.91 1.60
N LYS A 53 14.39 -0.58 2.24
CA LYS A 53 14.25 0.66 3.02
C LYS A 53 13.28 0.47 4.18
N GLU A 54 13.27 1.43 5.09
CA GLU A 54 12.33 1.44 6.20
C GLU A 54 10.97 2.00 5.75
N PRO A 55 9.86 1.62 6.41
CA PRO A 55 8.54 2.15 6.05
C PRO A 55 8.45 3.67 6.04
N SER A 56 9.19 4.35 6.92
CA SER A 56 9.21 5.80 6.98
C SER A 56 9.86 6.46 5.77
N GLU A 57 10.58 5.67 4.96
CA GLU A 57 11.26 6.15 3.76
C GLU A 57 10.45 5.95 2.48
N MET A 58 9.31 5.27 2.57
CA MET A 58 8.46 5.04 1.39
C MET A 58 7.79 6.33 0.93
N ASP A 59 7.76 6.55 -0.38
CA ASP A 59 6.98 7.62 -0.99
C ASP A 59 5.55 7.13 -1.28
N LEU A 60 4.71 8.01 -1.83
CA LEU A 60 3.33 7.67 -2.12
C LEU A 60 3.22 6.54 -3.16
N ASN A 61 4.09 6.52 -4.15
CA ASN A 61 4.14 5.46 -5.15
C ASN A 61 4.35 4.09 -4.47
N GLU A 62 5.35 4.02 -3.62
CA GLU A 62 5.67 2.79 -2.90
C GLU A 62 4.57 2.37 -1.92
N CYS A 63 4.00 3.32 -1.20
CA CYS A 63 2.91 3.05 -0.27
C CYS A 63 1.68 2.47 -0.98
N THR A 64 1.32 3.01 -2.14
CA THR A 64 0.15 2.54 -2.89
C THR A 64 0.41 1.17 -3.51
N MET A 65 1.62 0.90 -3.94
CA MET A 65 2.01 -0.43 -4.42
C MET A 65 1.86 -1.46 -3.28
N MET A 66 2.46 -1.18 -2.14
CA MET A 66 2.44 -2.09 -1.00
C MET A 66 1.03 -2.35 -0.49
N ALA A 67 0.17 -1.34 -0.50
CA ALA A 67 -1.20 -1.46 -0.01
C ALA A 67 -2.04 -2.45 -0.83
N GLY A 68 -1.71 -2.69 -2.08
CA GLY A 68 -2.43 -3.61 -2.93
C GLY A 68 -2.09 -5.09 -2.71
N ILE A 69 -0.96 -5.38 -2.07
CA ILE A 69 -0.45 -6.75 -1.96
C ILE A 69 -1.28 -7.65 -1.03
N PRO A 70 -1.63 -7.23 0.20
CA PRO A 70 -2.28 -8.13 1.16
C PRO A 70 -3.62 -8.71 0.71
N ASN A 71 -4.28 -8.10 -0.24
CA ASN A 71 -5.55 -8.60 -0.77
C ASN A 71 -5.40 -10.00 -1.38
N ALA A 72 -4.30 -10.24 -2.08
CA ALA A 72 -3.96 -11.55 -2.62
C ALA A 72 -2.44 -11.61 -2.81
N PRO A 73 -1.68 -11.87 -1.75
CA PRO A 73 -0.21 -11.79 -1.81
C PRO A 73 0.43 -12.70 -2.85
N SER A 74 -0.12 -13.87 -3.08
CA SER A 74 0.40 -14.80 -4.08
C SER A 74 0.20 -14.33 -5.52
N VAL A 75 -0.70 -13.36 -5.71
CA VAL A 75 -0.99 -12.77 -7.03
C VAL A 75 -0.28 -11.44 -7.19
N TYR A 76 -0.34 -10.58 -6.19
CA TYR A 76 0.09 -9.18 -6.31
C TYR A 76 1.48 -8.86 -5.78
N ALA A 77 2.20 -9.84 -5.20
CA ALA A 77 3.57 -9.62 -4.77
C ALA A 77 4.45 -9.25 -5.98
N PRO A 78 5.32 -8.23 -5.84
CA PRO A 78 6.13 -7.74 -6.98
C PRO A 78 7.02 -8.79 -7.64
N THR A 79 7.44 -9.79 -6.88
CA THR A 79 8.29 -10.87 -7.38
C THR A 79 7.51 -11.95 -8.12
N LYS A 80 6.18 -11.94 -8.04
CA LYS A 80 5.34 -12.96 -8.68
C LYS A 80 4.82 -12.50 -10.02
N ASN A 81 4.08 -11.40 -10.03
CA ASN A 81 3.44 -10.89 -11.24
C ASN A 81 3.53 -9.37 -11.28
N PRO A 82 4.67 -8.78 -11.72
CA PRO A 82 4.84 -7.33 -11.71
C PRO A 82 3.74 -6.55 -12.42
N ASP A 83 3.21 -7.07 -13.52
CA ASP A 83 2.13 -6.41 -14.26
C ASP A 83 0.83 -6.36 -13.45
N LEU A 84 0.53 -7.44 -12.73
CA LEU A 84 -0.65 -7.48 -11.87
C LEU A 84 -0.47 -6.59 -10.64
N THR A 85 0.77 -6.47 -10.14
CA THR A 85 1.09 -5.53 -9.05
C THR A 85 0.76 -4.10 -9.47
N LYS A 86 1.16 -3.72 -10.68
CA LYS A 86 0.85 -2.39 -11.23
C LYS A 86 -0.63 -2.16 -11.40
N SER A 87 -1.35 -3.14 -11.95
CA SER A 87 -2.81 -3.04 -12.13
C SER A 87 -3.52 -2.87 -10.79
N ARG A 88 -3.07 -3.58 -9.78
CA ARG A 88 -3.62 -3.47 -8.44
C ARG A 88 -3.34 -2.10 -7.83
N GLN A 89 -2.13 -1.59 -8.03
CA GLN A 89 -1.75 -0.25 -7.58
C GLN A 89 -2.63 0.82 -8.23
N GLU A 90 -2.90 0.71 -9.51
CA GLU A 90 -3.78 1.64 -10.21
C GLU A 90 -5.18 1.65 -9.59
N HIS A 91 -5.69 0.48 -9.23
CA HIS A 91 -6.98 0.37 -8.54
C HIS A 91 -6.94 1.04 -7.16
N VAL A 92 -5.85 0.86 -6.42
CA VAL A 92 -5.66 1.54 -5.13
C VAL A 92 -5.68 3.06 -5.32
N LEU A 93 -4.95 3.55 -6.32
CA LEU A 93 -4.90 4.99 -6.63
C LEU A 93 -6.27 5.55 -7.00
N GLU A 94 -7.03 4.84 -7.83
CA GLU A 94 -8.39 5.24 -8.21
C GLU A 94 -9.31 5.33 -7.00
N THR A 95 -9.20 4.36 -6.10
CA THR A 95 -9.99 4.36 -4.86
C THR A 95 -9.63 5.56 -3.98
N MET A 96 -8.35 5.88 -3.89
CA MET A 96 -7.90 7.04 -3.11
C MET A 96 -8.39 8.36 -3.70
N VAL A 97 -8.40 8.49 -5.02
CA VAL A 97 -8.98 9.66 -5.70
C VAL A 97 -10.46 9.75 -5.37
N GLY A 98 -11.18 8.64 -5.49
CA GLY A 98 -12.61 8.60 -5.22
C GLY A 98 -12.98 8.98 -3.79
N ASN A 99 -12.09 8.73 -2.84
CA ASN A 99 -12.29 9.06 -1.43
C ASN A 99 -11.70 10.42 -1.03
N GLY A 100 -11.10 11.14 -1.97
CA GLY A 100 -10.56 12.46 -1.71
C GLY A 100 -9.22 12.50 -1.00
N TYR A 101 -8.49 11.39 -0.94
CA TYR A 101 -7.18 11.34 -0.29
C TYR A 101 -6.06 11.90 -1.15
N ILE A 102 -6.18 11.78 -2.45
CA ILE A 102 -5.23 12.35 -3.41
C ILE A 102 -6.00 12.92 -4.60
N SER A 103 -5.34 13.78 -5.38
CA SER A 103 -5.92 14.32 -6.61
C SER A 103 -5.73 13.34 -7.78
N GLN A 104 -6.53 13.52 -8.82
CA GLN A 104 -6.37 12.74 -10.05
C GLN A 104 -4.98 13.00 -10.66
N GLU A 105 -4.51 14.23 -10.58
CA GLU A 105 -3.19 14.61 -11.08
C GLU A 105 -2.07 13.84 -10.39
N GLU A 106 -2.14 13.72 -9.06
CA GLU A 106 -1.17 12.95 -8.30
C GLU A 106 -1.19 11.46 -8.69
N ALA A 107 -2.38 10.90 -8.86
CA ALA A 107 -2.53 9.51 -9.29
C ALA A 107 -1.93 9.31 -10.69
N ASP A 108 -2.20 10.21 -11.62
CA ASP A 108 -1.69 10.13 -12.99
C ASP A 108 -0.17 10.23 -13.03
N GLU A 109 0.43 11.07 -12.19
CA GLU A 109 1.88 11.17 -12.09
C GLU A 109 2.52 9.85 -11.66
N ILE A 110 1.91 9.17 -10.70
CA ILE A 110 2.42 7.88 -10.22
C ILE A 110 2.28 6.81 -11.31
N ILE A 111 1.13 6.75 -11.96
CA ILE A 111 0.88 5.79 -13.03
C ILE A 111 1.89 5.98 -14.16
N ASN A 112 2.12 7.22 -14.56
CA ASN A 112 3.06 7.54 -15.64
C ASN A 112 4.50 7.23 -15.25
N ALA A 113 4.86 7.41 -13.99
CA ALA A 113 6.21 7.09 -13.51
C ALA A 113 6.48 5.58 -13.54
N ASN A 114 5.44 4.76 -13.49
CA ASN A 114 5.55 3.30 -13.46
C ASN A 114 5.48 2.64 -14.85
N THR A 115 5.32 3.41 -15.89
CA THR A 115 5.24 2.86 -17.26
C THR A 115 6.52 2.97 -18.06
#